data_bfedb5127d269ecb86a42fac78622932
#
_entry.id   bfedb5127d269ecb86a42fac78622932
#
_cell.length_a   1.000
_cell.length_b   1.000
_cell.length_c   1.000
_cell.angle_alpha   90.00
_cell.angle_beta   90.00
_cell.angle_gamma   90.00
#
_symmetry.space_group_name_H-M   'P 1'
#
loop_
_entity.id
_entity.type
_entity.pdbx_description
1 polymer ?
#
loop_
_entity_poly.entity_id
_entity_poly.type
_entity_poly.pdbx_seq_one_letter_code
_entity_poly.pdbx_strand_id
1 'polypeptide(L)'
;KKPLDASDISSLVRETERSLQRGTLPNTQHRTRIFFVLMFMLRGIPFVDLAYLHKRDLQGNVLSYRRRKTGRALTVSLTPEAMQMVRMVANRNPDSPYLFPILQSEEGTEAAYREYQSALRAFNQRLAVLRQCLGMQSALSTYAARHTWATMAYHCEIHPGIISEAMGHSSITVTETYLKPFSNRKIDEANQRVISFVRSGACTV
;
A
#
# COMPACT_ATOMS: atom_id res chain seq x y z
N LYS A 1 -14.71 1.53 7.04
CA LYS A 1 -13.71 0.56 7.54
C LYS A 1 -12.60 1.36 8.20
N LYS A 2 -12.17 0.98 9.39
CA LYS A 2 -11.11 1.69 10.12
C LYS A 2 -9.72 1.34 9.55
N PRO A 3 -8.74 2.27 9.58
CA PRO A 3 -7.34 1.95 9.33
C PRO A 3 -6.81 1.05 10.45
N LEU A 4 -5.67 0.40 10.21
CA LEU A 4 -4.93 -0.27 11.28
C LEU A 4 -4.27 0.77 12.18
N ASP A 5 -4.10 0.42 13.44
CA ASP A 5 -3.30 1.19 14.37
C ASP A 5 -1.81 1.09 14.01
N ALA A 6 -1.02 2.09 14.41
CA ALA A 6 0.42 2.14 14.13
C ALA A 6 1.17 0.91 14.67
N SER A 7 0.75 0.39 15.83
CA SER A 7 1.30 -0.84 16.43
C SER A 7 1.01 -2.08 15.58
N ASP A 8 -0.21 -2.22 15.08
CA ASP A 8 -0.64 -3.35 14.24
C ASP A 8 0.17 -3.41 12.94
N ILE A 9 0.24 -2.28 12.21
CA ILE A 9 1.00 -2.24 10.95
C ILE A 9 2.51 -2.41 11.18
N SER A 10 3.05 -1.82 12.25
CA SER A 10 4.47 -1.99 12.61
C SER A 10 4.80 -3.46 12.92
N SER A 11 3.93 -4.15 13.65
CA SER A 11 4.09 -5.59 13.95
C SER A 11 4.08 -6.42 12.67
N LEU A 12 3.13 -6.17 11.76
CA LEU A 12 3.05 -6.87 10.46
C LEU A 12 4.31 -6.67 9.62
N VAL A 13 4.82 -5.43 9.52
CA VAL A 13 6.03 -5.10 8.78
C VAL A 13 7.24 -5.82 9.36
N ARG A 14 7.51 -5.65 10.67
CA ARG A 14 8.66 -6.26 11.35
C ARG A 14 8.66 -7.78 11.27
N GLU A 15 7.50 -8.41 11.46
CA GLU A 15 7.40 -9.87 11.38
C GLU A 15 7.61 -10.36 9.94
N THR A 16 7.19 -9.59 8.95
CA THR A 16 7.44 -9.90 7.55
C THR A 16 8.93 -9.81 7.24
N GLU A 17 9.60 -8.73 7.65
CA GLU A 17 11.04 -8.53 7.46
C GLU A 17 11.88 -9.62 8.14
N ARG A 18 11.55 -9.99 9.39
CA ARG A 18 12.20 -11.11 10.08
C ARG A 18 12.06 -12.44 9.33
N SER A 19 10.89 -12.68 8.74
CA SER A 19 10.66 -13.90 7.96
C SER A 19 11.46 -13.91 6.66
N LEU A 20 11.66 -12.74 6.03
CA LEU A 20 12.53 -12.61 4.86
C LEU A 20 13.99 -12.97 5.18
N GLN A 21 14.49 -12.51 6.32
CA GLN A 21 15.86 -12.80 6.76
C GLN A 21 16.11 -14.29 7.02
N ARG A 22 15.08 -15.03 7.45
CA ARG A 22 15.18 -16.48 7.71
C ARG A 22 15.24 -17.34 6.45
N GLY A 23 14.96 -16.77 5.27
CA GLY A 23 15.05 -17.47 3.97
C GLY A 23 14.09 -18.64 3.77
N THR A 24 13.10 -18.81 4.64
CA THR A 24 12.10 -19.90 4.53
C THR A 24 11.14 -19.65 3.38
N LEU A 25 10.84 -20.68 2.59
CA LEU A 25 9.82 -20.62 1.56
C LEU A 25 8.47 -20.24 2.19
N PRO A 26 7.79 -19.23 1.65
CA PRO A 26 6.59 -18.72 2.27
C PRO A 26 5.40 -19.69 2.08
N ASN A 27 4.82 -20.13 3.18
CA ASN A 27 3.52 -20.81 3.17
C ASN A 27 2.39 -19.81 2.80
N THR A 28 1.17 -20.29 2.67
CA THR A 28 0.02 -19.47 2.24
C THR A 28 -0.21 -18.25 3.14
N GLN A 29 -0.10 -18.40 4.46
CA GLN A 29 -0.30 -17.29 5.41
C GLN A 29 0.84 -16.26 5.31
N HIS A 30 2.07 -16.75 5.19
CA HIS A 30 3.23 -15.89 5.01
C HIS A 30 3.14 -15.10 3.69
N ARG A 31 2.76 -15.74 2.58
CA ARG A 31 2.52 -15.05 1.30
C ARG A 31 1.42 -13.99 1.43
N THR A 32 0.34 -14.31 2.14
CA THR A 32 -0.76 -13.37 2.39
C THR A 32 -0.27 -12.13 3.14
N ARG A 33 0.53 -12.32 4.17
CA ARG A 33 1.14 -11.23 4.95
C ARG A 33 2.09 -10.40 4.09
N ILE A 34 2.96 -11.04 3.31
CA ILE A 34 3.86 -10.33 2.38
C ILE A 34 3.08 -9.46 1.41
N PHE A 35 2.04 -9.97 0.77
CA PHE A 35 1.23 -9.18 -0.16
C PHE A 35 0.54 -8.01 0.54
N PHE A 36 0.03 -8.19 1.76
CA PHE A 36 -0.60 -7.10 2.50
C PHE A 36 0.40 -5.99 2.86
N VAL A 37 1.58 -6.36 3.38
CA VAL A 37 2.65 -5.41 3.71
C VAL A 37 3.17 -4.72 2.44
N LEU A 38 3.35 -5.47 1.35
CA LEU A 38 3.76 -4.91 0.07
C LEU A 38 2.75 -3.89 -0.46
N MET A 39 1.44 -4.18 -0.36
CA MET A 39 0.41 -3.20 -0.72
C MET A 39 0.54 -1.91 0.10
N PHE A 40 0.86 -2.01 1.38
CA PHE A 40 1.10 -0.84 2.23
C PHE A 40 2.38 -0.10 1.79
N MET A 41 3.50 -0.78 1.59
CA MET A 41 4.78 -0.17 1.21
C MET A 41 4.74 0.47 -0.19
N LEU A 42 3.89 -0.02 -1.07
CA LEU A 42 3.62 0.56 -2.40
C LEU A 42 2.56 1.67 -2.35
N ARG A 43 2.58 2.50 -1.30
CA ARG A 43 1.70 3.66 -1.09
C ARG A 43 0.20 3.30 -1.10
N GLY A 44 -0.13 2.15 -0.54
CA GLY A 44 -1.50 1.66 -0.52
C GLY A 44 -2.04 1.29 -1.89
N ILE A 45 -1.22 0.62 -2.72
CA ILE A 45 -1.66 0.11 -4.03
C ILE A 45 -2.93 -0.76 -3.86
N PRO A 46 -4.01 -0.54 -4.61
CA PRO A 46 -5.16 -1.42 -4.56
C PRO A 46 -4.85 -2.81 -5.08
N PHE A 47 -5.56 -3.80 -4.56
CA PHE A 47 -5.36 -5.19 -5.00
C PHE A 47 -5.61 -5.39 -6.50
N VAL A 48 -6.54 -4.63 -7.09
CA VAL A 48 -6.77 -4.69 -8.55
C VAL A 48 -5.53 -4.23 -9.32
N ASP A 49 -4.90 -3.12 -8.93
CA ASP A 49 -3.70 -2.64 -9.62
C ASP A 49 -2.55 -3.64 -9.40
N LEU A 50 -2.38 -4.15 -8.17
CA LEU A 50 -1.37 -5.16 -7.84
C LEU A 50 -1.53 -6.45 -8.69
N ALA A 51 -2.76 -6.93 -8.87
CA ALA A 51 -3.06 -8.15 -9.60
C ALA A 51 -2.70 -8.06 -11.09
N TYR A 52 -2.85 -6.89 -11.67
CA TYR A 52 -2.58 -6.63 -13.08
C TYR A 52 -1.18 -6.05 -13.38
N LEU A 53 -0.30 -5.94 -12.39
CA LEU A 53 1.09 -5.52 -12.65
C LEU A 53 1.79 -6.52 -13.57
N HIS A 54 2.48 -6.00 -14.58
CA HIS A 54 3.31 -6.78 -15.47
C HIS A 54 4.78 -6.77 -15.01
N LYS A 55 5.54 -7.77 -15.42
CA LYS A 55 7.00 -7.83 -15.17
C LYS A 55 7.73 -6.60 -15.73
N ARG A 56 7.28 -6.10 -16.89
CA ARG A 56 7.83 -4.89 -17.54
C ARG A 56 7.61 -3.60 -16.76
N ASP A 57 6.63 -3.57 -15.85
CA ASP A 57 6.32 -2.39 -15.04
C ASP A 57 7.36 -2.16 -13.94
N LEU A 58 8.16 -3.19 -13.61
CA LEU A 58 9.25 -3.12 -12.66
C LEU A 58 10.59 -3.10 -13.39
N GLN A 59 11.29 -1.97 -13.32
CA GLN A 59 12.61 -1.80 -13.90
C GLN A 59 13.61 -1.40 -12.80
N GLY A 60 14.58 -2.27 -12.53
CA GLY A 60 15.45 -2.12 -11.38
C GLY A 60 14.64 -2.16 -10.08
N ASN A 61 14.64 -1.05 -9.35
CA ASN A 61 13.81 -0.85 -8.15
C ASN A 61 12.66 0.16 -8.36
N VAL A 62 12.34 0.50 -9.59
CA VAL A 62 11.30 1.47 -9.92
C VAL A 62 10.10 0.74 -10.53
N LEU A 63 8.94 0.86 -9.89
CA LEU A 63 7.66 0.35 -10.35
C LEU A 63 6.87 1.49 -10.99
N SER A 64 6.55 1.37 -12.28
CA SER A 64 5.75 2.35 -13.02
C SER A 64 4.50 1.69 -13.58
N TYR A 65 3.32 2.17 -13.20
CA TYR A 65 2.04 1.60 -13.61
C TYR A 65 0.94 2.65 -13.75
N ARG A 66 -0.16 2.30 -14.39
CA ARG A 66 -1.37 3.13 -14.43
C ARG A 66 -2.44 2.60 -13.51
N ARG A 67 -2.99 3.49 -12.72
CA ARG A 67 -4.17 3.19 -11.86
C ARG A 67 -5.35 2.75 -12.72
N ARG A 68 -5.86 1.56 -12.53
CA ARG A 68 -7.00 1.04 -13.33
C ARG A 68 -8.27 1.86 -13.15
N LYS A 69 -8.51 2.41 -11.96
CA LYS A 69 -9.72 3.20 -11.69
C LYS A 69 -9.66 4.62 -12.28
N THR A 70 -8.50 5.26 -12.31
CA THR A 70 -8.37 6.70 -12.62
C THR A 70 -7.51 6.96 -13.85
N GLY A 71 -6.82 5.97 -14.39
CA GLY A 71 -5.89 6.10 -15.51
C GLY A 71 -4.60 6.86 -15.17
N ARG A 72 -4.43 7.36 -13.94
CA ARG A 72 -3.24 8.11 -13.53
C ARG A 72 -2.00 7.23 -13.56
N ALA A 73 -0.93 7.74 -14.17
CA ALA A 73 0.39 7.14 -14.12
C ALA A 73 1.00 7.38 -12.74
N LEU A 74 1.57 6.32 -12.16
CA LEU A 74 2.26 6.34 -10.88
C LEU A 74 3.63 5.69 -11.03
N THR A 75 4.62 6.28 -10.34
CA THR A 75 5.97 5.73 -10.25
C THR A 75 6.36 5.63 -8.78
N VAL A 76 6.79 4.44 -8.36
CA VAL A 76 7.15 4.14 -6.98
C VAL A 76 8.56 3.56 -6.95
N SER A 77 9.48 4.22 -6.26
CA SER A 77 10.79 3.64 -5.95
C SER A 77 10.65 2.69 -4.77
N LEU A 78 11.00 1.42 -4.97
CA LEU A 78 10.91 0.38 -3.96
C LEU A 78 12.13 0.42 -3.05
N THR A 79 11.89 0.26 -1.75
CA THR A 79 12.97 0.04 -0.78
C THR A 79 13.59 -1.36 -0.97
N PRO A 80 14.82 -1.62 -0.46
CA PRO A 80 15.44 -2.95 -0.51
C PRO A 80 14.52 -4.05 0.04
N GLU A 81 13.81 -3.78 1.14
CA GLU A 81 12.89 -4.72 1.80
C GLU A 81 11.68 -5.01 0.90
N ALA A 82 11.09 -3.97 0.29
CA ALA A 82 9.99 -4.14 -0.66
C ALA A 82 10.44 -4.96 -1.89
N MET A 83 11.64 -4.72 -2.39
CA MET A 83 12.24 -5.51 -3.48
C MET A 83 12.45 -6.97 -3.10
N GLN A 84 12.89 -7.24 -1.86
CA GLN A 84 13.03 -8.60 -1.37
C GLN A 84 11.66 -9.31 -1.28
N MET A 85 10.62 -8.61 -0.80
CA MET A 85 9.25 -9.11 -0.78
C MET A 85 8.74 -9.43 -2.19
N VAL A 86 8.95 -8.52 -3.15
CA VAL A 86 8.58 -8.75 -4.56
C VAL A 86 9.24 -10.04 -5.07
N ARG A 87 10.54 -10.21 -4.90
CA ARG A 87 11.28 -11.41 -5.36
C ARG A 87 10.74 -12.70 -4.75
N MET A 88 10.30 -12.66 -3.48
CA MET A 88 9.74 -13.84 -2.81
C MET A 88 8.40 -14.30 -3.38
N VAL A 89 7.57 -13.36 -3.81
CA VAL A 89 6.20 -13.67 -4.28
C VAL A 89 6.00 -13.47 -5.77
N ALA A 90 7.07 -13.09 -6.50
CA ALA A 90 7.04 -12.90 -7.95
C ALA A 90 6.59 -14.15 -8.71
N ASN A 91 6.00 -13.94 -9.86
CA ASN A 91 5.63 -14.98 -10.79
C ASN A 91 6.88 -15.58 -11.45
N ARG A 92 7.11 -16.86 -11.22
CA ARG A 92 8.26 -17.60 -11.76
C ARG A 92 8.02 -18.21 -13.13
N ASN A 93 6.76 -18.20 -13.61
CA ASN A 93 6.46 -18.66 -14.97
C ASN A 93 7.02 -17.64 -15.99
N PRO A 94 8.01 -18.03 -16.84
CA PRO A 94 8.60 -17.12 -17.81
C PRO A 94 7.61 -16.62 -18.85
N ASP A 95 6.63 -17.45 -19.22
CA ASP A 95 5.64 -17.17 -20.27
C ASP A 95 4.53 -16.23 -19.77
N SER A 96 4.38 -16.04 -18.46
CA SER A 96 3.40 -15.13 -17.91
C SER A 96 3.90 -13.69 -17.91
N PRO A 97 3.13 -12.72 -18.44
CA PRO A 97 3.50 -11.31 -18.41
C PRO A 97 3.38 -10.71 -17.02
N TYR A 98 2.59 -11.30 -16.12
CA TYR A 98 2.26 -10.74 -14.82
C TYR A 98 3.41 -10.82 -13.83
N LEU A 99 3.61 -9.75 -13.06
CA LEU A 99 4.63 -9.68 -12.01
C LEU A 99 4.35 -10.66 -10.86
N PHE A 100 3.08 -10.86 -10.53
CA PHE A 100 2.65 -11.77 -9.48
C PHE A 100 1.76 -12.88 -10.04
N PRO A 101 1.79 -14.09 -9.47
CA PRO A 101 1.00 -15.23 -9.94
C PRO A 101 -0.45 -15.15 -9.43
N ILE A 102 -1.13 -14.05 -9.74
CA ILE A 102 -2.53 -13.79 -9.36
C ILE A 102 -3.46 -14.06 -10.53
N LEU A 103 -3.05 -13.65 -11.73
CA LEU A 103 -3.76 -13.85 -12.98
C LEU A 103 -2.97 -14.75 -13.92
N GLN A 104 -3.69 -15.47 -14.79
CA GLN A 104 -3.14 -16.34 -15.81
C GLN A 104 -3.64 -15.96 -17.20
N SER A 105 -4.91 -15.58 -17.31
CA SER A 105 -5.56 -15.20 -18.57
C SER A 105 -5.09 -13.82 -19.05
N GLU A 106 -5.21 -13.60 -20.35
CA GLU A 106 -4.83 -12.36 -21.02
C GLU A 106 -5.62 -11.17 -20.47
N GLU A 107 -4.92 -10.04 -20.26
CA GLU A 107 -5.53 -8.80 -19.79
C GLU A 107 -6.61 -8.30 -20.74
N GLY A 108 -7.70 -7.79 -20.20
CA GLY A 108 -8.86 -7.31 -20.96
C GLY A 108 -9.90 -8.40 -21.27
N THR A 109 -9.62 -9.66 -20.97
CA THR A 109 -10.57 -10.75 -21.15
C THR A 109 -11.51 -10.92 -19.95
N GLU A 110 -12.69 -11.48 -20.20
CA GLU A 110 -13.63 -11.84 -19.13
C GLU A 110 -13.02 -12.88 -18.17
N ALA A 111 -12.21 -13.79 -18.69
CA ALA A 111 -11.50 -14.79 -17.90
C ALA A 111 -10.57 -14.15 -16.87
N ALA A 112 -9.73 -13.18 -17.27
CA ALA A 112 -8.87 -12.44 -16.37
C ALA A 112 -9.67 -11.67 -15.30
N TYR A 113 -10.81 -11.11 -15.66
CA TYR A 113 -11.70 -10.43 -14.71
C TYR A 113 -12.29 -11.41 -13.67
N ARG A 114 -12.74 -12.58 -14.08
CA ARG A 114 -13.24 -13.63 -13.17
C ARG A 114 -12.14 -14.15 -12.24
N GLU A 115 -10.93 -14.37 -12.77
CA GLU A 115 -9.75 -14.73 -11.98
C GLU A 115 -9.44 -13.67 -10.91
N TYR A 116 -9.42 -12.40 -11.31
CA TYR A 116 -9.24 -11.29 -10.37
C TYR A 116 -10.29 -11.30 -9.25
N GLN A 117 -11.57 -11.44 -9.59
CA GLN A 117 -12.63 -11.46 -8.57
C GLN A 117 -12.49 -12.64 -7.61
N SER A 118 -12.16 -13.82 -8.12
CA SER A 118 -11.88 -15.01 -7.30
C SER A 118 -10.67 -14.80 -6.40
N ALA A 119 -9.58 -14.26 -6.95
CA ALA A 119 -8.36 -13.96 -6.20
C ALA A 119 -8.63 -12.93 -5.09
N LEU A 120 -9.42 -11.88 -5.37
CA LEU A 120 -9.78 -10.86 -4.38
C LEU A 120 -10.58 -11.46 -3.21
N ARG A 121 -11.58 -12.31 -3.51
CA ARG A 121 -12.36 -13.00 -2.46
C ARG A 121 -11.47 -13.91 -1.61
N ALA A 122 -10.68 -14.76 -2.26
CA ALA A 122 -9.76 -15.68 -1.59
C ALA A 122 -8.72 -14.93 -0.75
N PHE A 123 -8.19 -13.81 -1.24
CA PHE A 123 -7.22 -13.02 -0.51
C PHE A 123 -7.83 -12.37 0.73
N ASN A 124 -9.03 -11.80 0.64
CA ASN A 124 -9.72 -11.24 1.81
C ASN A 124 -10.08 -12.33 2.85
N GLN A 125 -10.44 -13.54 2.43
CA GLN A 125 -10.65 -14.68 3.35
C GLN A 125 -9.35 -15.04 4.07
N ARG A 126 -8.23 -15.13 3.36
CA ARG A 126 -6.90 -15.39 3.95
C ARG A 126 -6.46 -14.27 4.92
N LEU A 127 -6.79 -13.01 4.61
CA LEU A 127 -6.54 -11.88 5.51
C LEU A 127 -7.38 -12.00 6.79
N ALA A 128 -8.62 -12.47 6.72
CA ALA A 128 -9.44 -12.71 7.91
C ALA A 128 -8.84 -13.83 8.80
N VAL A 129 -8.33 -14.91 8.21
CA VAL A 129 -7.62 -15.96 8.94
C VAL A 129 -6.33 -15.42 9.56
N LEU A 130 -5.53 -14.67 8.79
CA LEU A 130 -4.30 -14.05 9.28
C LEU A 130 -4.56 -13.14 10.48
N ARG A 131 -5.63 -12.33 10.43
CA ARG A 131 -6.08 -11.50 11.54
C ARG A 131 -6.32 -12.33 12.80
N GLN A 132 -7.04 -13.44 12.69
CA GLN A 132 -7.33 -14.35 13.83
C GLN A 132 -6.04 -14.94 14.40
N CYS A 133 -5.15 -15.45 13.53
CA CYS A 133 -3.87 -16.02 13.96
C CYS A 133 -2.99 -15.01 14.72
N LEU A 134 -3.09 -13.72 14.37
CA LEU A 134 -2.32 -12.64 15.00
C LEU A 134 -3.04 -11.99 16.20
N GLY A 135 -4.25 -12.42 16.53
CA GLY A 135 -5.06 -11.84 17.63
C GLY A 135 -5.43 -10.37 17.41
N MET A 136 -5.41 -9.88 16.17
CA MET A 136 -5.64 -8.47 15.87
C MET A 136 -7.12 -8.10 16.00
N GLN A 137 -7.41 -6.97 16.64
CA GLN A 137 -8.77 -6.43 16.74
C GLN A 137 -9.20 -5.75 15.45
N SER A 138 -8.30 -5.06 14.80
CA SER A 138 -8.55 -4.34 13.55
C SER A 138 -8.79 -5.29 12.38
N ALA A 139 -9.76 -4.97 11.51
CA ALA A 139 -10.08 -5.82 10.37
C ALA A 139 -9.00 -5.70 9.26
N LEU A 140 -8.37 -6.82 8.92
CA LEU A 140 -7.51 -6.92 7.74
C LEU A 140 -8.37 -7.09 6.47
N SER A 141 -8.13 -6.24 5.48
CA SER A 141 -8.73 -6.34 4.15
C SER A 141 -7.82 -5.64 3.13
N THR A 142 -7.99 -5.92 1.86
CA THR A 142 -7.24 -5.24 0.79
C THR A 142 -7.38 -3.71 0.86
N TYR A 143 -8.53 -3.22 1.30
CA TYR A 143 -8.75 -1.79 1.48
C TYR A 143 -8.05 -1.22 2.72
N ALA A 144 -7.88 -2.04 3.78
CA ALA A 144 -7.22 -1.60 5.01
C ALA A 144 -5.78 -1.17 4.78
N ALA A 145 -5.00 -1.87 3.93
CA ALA A 145 -3.63 -1.47 3.58
C ALA A 145 -3.58 -0.03 3.04
N ARG A 146 -4.46 0.28 2.11
CA ARG A 146 -4.56 1.62 1.51
C ARG A 146 -5.01 2.70 2.50
N HIS A 147 -6.04 2.40 3.27
CA HIS A 147 -6.54 3.32 4.30
C HIS A 147 -5.48 3.59 5.36
N THR A 148 -4.79 2.55 5.81
CA THR A 148 -3.71 2.68 6.80
C THR A 148 -2.57 3.54 6.26
N TRP A 149 -2.14 3.34 5.01
CA TRP A 149 -1.08 4.16 4.43
C TRP A 149 -1.46 5.64 4.41
N ALA A 150 -2.67 5.97 3.93
CA ALA A 150 -3.15 7.37 3.89
C ALA A 150 -3.21 7.99 5.29
N THR A 151 -3.74 7.24 6.26
CA THR A 151 -3.85 7.72 7.65
C THR A 151 -2.47 7.90 8.30
N MET A 152 -1.54 6.96 8.09
CA MET A 152 -0.18 7.09 8.62
C MET A 152 0.57 8.26 7.97
N ALA A 153 0.46 8.43 6.65
CA ALA A 153 1.05 9.57 5.95
C ALA A 153 0.55 10.91 6.53
N TYR A 154 -0.76 11.00 6.81
CA TYR A 154 -1.34 12.17 7.44
C TYR A 154 -0.83 12.40 8.87
N HIS A 155 -0.69 11.33 9.67
CA HIS A 155 -0.08 11.43 11.00
C HIS A 155 1.40 11.83 10.97
N CYS A 156 2.10 11.48 9.88
CA CYS A 156 3.47 11.96 9.60
C CYS A 156 3.50 13.40 9.08
N GLU A 157 2.38 14.12 9.10
CA GLU A 157 2.24 15.51 8.67
C GLU A 157 2.57 15.72 7.17
N ILE A 158 2.44 14.66 6.35
CA ILE A 158 2.57 14.75 4.90
C ILE A 158 1.37 15.54 4.33
N HIS A 159 1.67 16.52 3.48
CA HIS A 159 0.64 17.37 2.88
C HIS A 159 -0.42 16.54 2.13
N PRO A 160 -1.73 16.80 2.33
CA PRO A 160 -2.81 16.03 1.68
C PRO A 160 -2.69 15.96 0.16
N GLY A 161 -2.18 17.00 -0.49
CA GLY A 161 -1.90 16.99 -1.93
C GLY A 161 -0.88 15.92 -2.32
N ILE A 162 0.21 15.79 -1.57
CA ILE A 162 1.22 14.74 -1.78
C ILE A 162 0.61 13.35 -1.58
N ILE A 163 -0.22 13.17 -0.54
CA ILE A 163 -0.94 11.92 -0.29
C ILE A 163 -1.84 11.59 -1.48
N SER A 164 -2.60 12.58 -1.98
CA SER A 164 -3.50 12.44 -3.13
C SER A 164 -2.75 11.98 -4.38
N GLU A 165 -1.65 12.63 -4.71
CA GLU A 165 -0.81 12.28 -5.86
C GLU A 165 -0.16 10.90 -5.70
N ALA A 166 0.44 10.63 -4.54
CA ALA A 166 1.08 9.36 -4.24
C ALA A 166 0.12 8.16 -4.36
N MET A 167 -1.15 8.37 -4.04
CA MET A 167 -2.20 7.35 -4.14
C MET A 167 -2.89 7.33 -5.52
N GLY A 168 -2.64 8.29 -6.39
CA GLY A 168 -3.30 8.41 -7.69
C GLY A 168 -4.80 8.69 -7.58
N HIS A 169 -5.21 9.53 -6.64
CA HIS A 169 -6.60 9.99 -6.54
C HIS A 169 -6.94 10.98 -7.65
N SER A 170 -8.20 11.00 -8.09
CA SER A 170 -8.68 11.94 -9.11
C SER A 170 -8.77 13.37 -8.58
N SER A 171 -8.97 13.55 -7.28
CA SER A 171 -9.02 14.84 -6.60
C SER A 171 -8.53 14.71 -5.15
N ILE A 172 -8.15 15.84 -4.53
CA ILE A 172 -7.75 15.91 -3.13
C ILE A 172 -8.92 15.55 -2.19
N THR A 173 -10.15 15.88 -2.57
CA THR A 173 -11.37 15.57 -1.80
C THR A 173 -11.52 14.07 -1.52
N VAL A 174 -11.08 13.21 -2.45
CA VAL A 174 -11.04 11.76 -2.21
C VAL A 174 -10.06 11.42 -1.08
N THR A 175 -8.97 12.16 -0.95
CA THR A 175 -7.98 11.96 0.12
C THR A 175 -8.53 12.41 1.46
N GLU A 176 -9.25 13.53 1.50
CA GLU A 176 -9.84 14.10 2.72
C GLU A 176 -10.78 13.13 3.44
N THR A 177 -11.42 12.21 2.71
CA THR A 177 -12.26 11.15 3.31
C THR A 177 -11.52 10.20 4.25
N TYR A 178 -10.18 10.16 4.17
CA TYR A 178 -9.33 9.37 5.06
C TYR A 178 -8.80 10.17 6.25
N LEU A 179 -8.95 11.50 6.22
CA LEU A 179 -8.33 12.39 7.18
C LEU A 179 -9.33 12.75 8.28
N LYS A 180 -8.88 12.71 9.52
CA LYS A 180 -9.65 13.22 10.66
C LYS A 180 -9.31 14.69 10.89
N PRO A 181 -10.26 15.52 11.37
CA PRO A 181 -9.96 16.88 11.79
C PRO A 181 -8.81 16.92 12.81
N PHE A 182 -7.99 17.93 12.74
CA PHE A 182 -6.95 18.17 13.74
C PHE A 182 -7.57 18.62 15.06
N SER A 183 -6.91 18.29 16.16
CA SER A 183 -7.25 18.86 17.45
C SER A 183 -6.89 20.36 17.50
N ASN A 184 -7.62 21.14 18.29
CA ASN A 184 -7.33 22.56 18.48
C ASN A 184 -5.87 22.81 18.89
N ARG A 185 -5.31 21.95 19.76
CA ARG A 185 -3.91 22.03 20.15
C ARG A 185 -2.96 21.96 18.95
N LYS A 186 -3.16 21.04 17.99
CA LYS A 186 -2.32 20.98 16.79
C LYS A 186 -2.49 22.19 15.88
N ILE A 187 -3.69 22.75 15.81
CA ILE A 187 -3.95 23.99 15.07
C ILE A 187 -3.18 25.14 15.70
N ASP A 188 -3.20 25.26 17.03
CA ASP A 188 -2.48 26.31 17.78
C ASP A 188 -0.95 26.15 17.63
N GLU A 189 -0.43 24.93 17.73
CA GLU A 189 0.99 24.60 17.48
C GLU A 189 1.41 25.02 16.05
N ALA A 190 0.58 24.73 15.05
CA ALA A 190 0.84 25.15 13.66
C ALA A 190 0.86 26.67 13.52
N ASN A 191 -0.09 27.38 14.16
CA ASN A 191 -0.12 28.83 14.16
C ASN A 191 1.14 29.44 14.81
N GLN A 192 1.60 28.87 15.94
CA GLN A 192 2.84 29.30 16.58
C GLN A 192 4.07 29.13 15.67
N ARG A 193 4.14 28.02 14.91
CA ARG A 193 5.22 27.80 13.92
C ARG A 193 5.20 28.88 12.84
N VAL A 194 4.02 29.20 12.29
CA VAL A 194 3.87 30.28 11.29
C VAL A 194 4.33 31.63 11.83
N ILE A 195 3.88 31.99 13.03
CA ILE A 195 4.28 33.25 13.68
C ILE A 195 5.79 33.28 13.91
N SER A 196 6.38 32.19 14.40
CA SER A 196 7.83 32.12 14.66
C SER A 196 8.63 32.22 13.37
N PHE A 197 8.19 31.56 12.30
CA PHE A 197 8.82 31.64 10.98
C PHE A 197 8.86 33.05 10.44
N VAL A 198 7.73 33.77 10.52
CA VAL A 198 7.65 35.18 10.08
C VAL A 198 8.55 36.10 10.94
N ARG A 199 8.58 35.85 12.25
CA ARG A 199 9.41 36.66 13.19
C ARG A 199 10.91 36.43 13.00
N SER A 200 11.32 35.23 12.60
CA SER A 200 12.75 34.92 12.36
C SER A 200 13.31 35.52 11.07
N GLY A 201 12.47 36.15 10.25
CA GLY A 201 12.89 36.73 8.97
C GLY A 201 13.41 35.71 7.95
N ALA A 202 13.25 34.42 8.20
CA ALA A 202 13.70 33.31 7.32
C ALA A 202 12.80 33.16 6.08
N CYS A 203 12.49 34.27 5.40
CA CYS A 203 11.78 34.27 4.14
C CYS A 203 12.82 34.11 3.01
N THR A 204 13.28 32.88 2.76
CA THR A 204 13.86 32.48 1.48
C THR A 204 12.90 31.48 0.87
N VAL A 205 12.07 31.96 -0.07
CA VAL A 205 11.28 31.13 -0.97
C VAL A 205 12.18 30.64 -2.08
#